data_a17a4ea24f9acbbc29d3d728213f6d1d
#
_entry.id   a17a4ea24f9acbbc29d3d728213f6d1d
#
_cell.length_a   1.000
_cell.length_b   1.000
_cell.length_c   1.000
_cell.angle_alpha   90.00
_cell.angle_beta   90.00
_cell.angle_gamma   90.00
#
_symmetry.space_group_name_H-M   'P 1'
#
loop_
_entity.id
_entity.type
_entity.pdbx_description
1 polymer ?
#
loop_
_entity_poly.entity_id
_entity_poly.type
_entity_poly.pdbx_seq_one_letter_code
_entity_poly.pdbx_strand_id
1 'polypeptide(L)'
;MFALLLLTPLLFSLLCFACRKRGLSATCTVTVLHSLGITLLLILALWVVQTAADAGEIFAAGLWLHIDGLGGLFLAILGVIGFLTGVYSIGYMRHEVAHGELSPVTLCDYYGFFHLFLFTMLLVVTSNNLIVMWAAIEATTLSSAFLVGIYGQRSSLESAWKYIIICTVGVAFGLFGTVLVYANAASVMPQAEMAIFWSEVLKQSSLLDPTLMLLAFVFVLIGFGTKTGLFPMHAWLPDAHSEAPSPVSALLSAVLLNCALLVLIRYYIIICQAIGSDFPNRLLLIFGMLSVAVAAFFILVQRDIKRLLAYSSVENMGLVAVALGIGGAAGNFCRAAAHLKPQSGKNAAVLRFRQCTAQVRHARSQRRLWDAQNHAIYRRAVWRRCAGAGRDAALQHFS
;
A
#
# COMPACT_ATOMS: atom_id res chain seq x y z
N MET A 1 8.51 -21.62 -7.74
CA MET A 1 8.88 -20.45 -6.95
C MET A 1 7.71 -19.47 -6.84
N PHE A 2 7.23 -18.80 -7.90
CA PHE A 2 6.07 -17.87 -7.86
C PHE A 2 4.79 -18.51 -7.34
N ALA A 3 4.47 -19.72 -7.78
CA ALA A 3 3.29 -20.43 -7.27
C ALA A 3 3.34 -20.60 -5.74
N LEU A 4 4.51 -20.96 -5.19
CA LEU A 4 4.68 -21.09 -3.75
C LEU A 4 4.52 -19.74 -3.05
N LEU A 5 5.07 -18.65 -3.62
CA LEU A 5 4.94 -17.31 -3.07
C LEU A 5 3.47 -16.88 -2.96
N LEU A 6 2.67 -17.10 -4.01
CA LEU A 6 1.25 -16.73 -4.04
C LEU A 6 0.38 -17.71 -3.22
N LEU A 7 0.64 -19.02 -3.31
CA LEU A 7 -0.18 -20.01 -2.61
C LEU A 7 0.04 -19.99 -1.10
N THR A 8 1.22 -19.60 -0.62
CA THR A 8 1.52 -19.56 0.82
C THR A 8 0.50 -18.72 1.60
N PRO A 9 0.30 -17.41 1.35
CA PRO A 9 -0.64 -16.62 2.15
C PRO A 9 -2.10 -17.09 1.92
N LEU A 10 -2.45 -17.57 0.74
CA LEU A 10 -3.78 -18.11 0.48
C LEU A 10 -4.04 -19.37 1.31
N LEU A 11 -3.08 -20.31 1.37
CA LEU A 11 -3.17 -21.51 2.18
C LEU A 11 -3.32 -21.17 3.68
N PHE A 12 -2.46 -20.28 4.19
CA PHE A 12 -2.53 -19.87 5.60
C PHE A 12 -3.80 -19.11 5.92
N SER A 13 -4.36 -18.33 4.99
CA SER A 13 -5.68 -17.70 5.12
C SER A 13 -6.76 -18.77 5.33
N LEU A 14 -6.82 -19.78 4.45
CA LEU A 14 -7.79 -20.86 4.55
C LEU A 14 -7.63 -21.68 5.84
N LEU A 15 -6.40 -21.98 6.26
CA LEU A 15 -6.11 -22.69 7.51
C LEU A 15 -6.56 -21.89 8.73
N CYS A 16 -6.35 -20.55 8.74
CA CYS A 16 -6.83 -19.70 9.82
C CYS A 16 -8.36 -19.68 9.90
N PHE A 17 -9.07 -19.57 8.78
CA PHE A 17 -10.53 -19.68 8.76
C PHE A 17 -11.02 -21.08 9.20
N ALA A 18 -10.32 -22.14 8.84
CA ALA A 18 -10.66 -23.50 9.28
C ALA A 18 -10.54 -23.69 10.81
N CYS A 19 -9.62 -22.94 11.47
CA CYS A 19 -9.47 -22.97 12.92
C CYS A 19 -10.68 -22.39 13.67
N ARG A 20 -11.57 -21.64 13.02
CA ARG A 20 -12.77 -21.06 13.59
C ARG A 20 -13.66 -22.07 14.33
N LYS A 21 -13.67 -23.33 13.87
CA LYS A 21 -14.47 -24.42 14.44
C LYS A 21 -13.89 -25.02 15.75
N ARG A 22 -12.66 -24.65 16.15
CA ARG A 22 -11.93 -25.29 17.26
C ARG A 22 -12.08 -24.58 18.63
N GLY A 23 -12.82 -23.50 18.73
CA GLY A 23 -13.09 -22.80 20.00
C GLY A 23 -11.84 -22.23 20.68
N LEU A 24 -11.74 -22.31 22.02
CA LEU A 24 -10.66 -21.72 22.83
C LEU A 24 -9.24 -22.24 22.49
N SER A 25 -9.11 -23.49 22.04
CA SER A 25 -7.80 -24.02 21.60
C SER A 25 -7.32 -23.42 20.26
N ALA A 26 -8.21 -22.69 19.55
CA ALA A 26 -7.89 -22.05 18.29
C ALA A 26 -6.88 -20.89 18.44
N THR A 27 -6.85 -20.18 19.57
CA THR A 27 -5.98 -19.01 19.76
C THR A 27 -4.50 -19.32 19.62
N CYS A 28 -4.03 -20.39 20.26
CA CYS A 28 -2.64 -20.82 20.15
C CYS A 28 -2.34 -21.34 18.74
N THR A 29 -3.20 -22.21 18.21
CA THR A 29 -3.02 -22.81 16.87
C THR A 29 -2.99 -21.73 15.78
N VAL A 30 -3.94 -20.78 15.78
CA VAL A 30 -3.99 -19.75 14.75
C VAL A 30 -2.81 -18.79 14.84
N THR A 31 -2.32 -18.49 16.06
CA THR A 31 -1.12 -17.67 16.24
C THR A 31 0.13 -18.34 15.70
N VAL A 32 0.28 -19.66 15.93
CA VAL A 32 1.39 -20.44 15.36
C VAL A 32 1.31 -20.50 13.83
N LEU A 33 0.13 -20.77 13.28
CA LEU A 33 -0.09 -20.75 11.82
C LEU A 33 0.26 -19.37 11.24
N HIS A 34 -0.21 -18.30 11.87
CA HIS A 34 0.11 -16.95 11.43
C HIS A 34 1.63 -16.69 11.43
N SER A 35 2.33 -17.04 12.51
CA SER A 35 3.78 -16.81 12.61
C SER A 35 4.57 -17.62 11.57
N LEU A 36 4.17 -18.86 11.30
CA LEU A 36 4.76 -19.69 10.23
C LEU A 36 4.49 -19.08 8.85
N GLY A 37 3.26 -18.64 8.60
CA GLY A 37 2.84 -18.08 7.31
C GLY A 37 3.62 -16.80 6.95
N ILE A 38 3.74 -15.85 7.89
CA ILE A 38 4.50 -14.60 7.65
C ILE A 38 5.99 -14.84 7.50
N THR A 39 6.57 -15.81 8.25
CA THR A 39 7.99 -16.15 8.14
C THR A 39 8.29 -16.81 6.80
N LEU A 40 7.47 -17.77 6.39
CA LEU A 40 7.63 -18.45 5.10
C LEU A 40 7.45 -17.46 3.94
N LEU A 41 6.48 -16.54 4.05
CA LEU A 41 6.26 -15.48 3.07
C LEU A 41 7.50 -14.58 2.92
N LEU A 42 8.10 -14.15 4.04
CA LEU A 42 9.32 -13.34 4.01
C LEU A 42 10.47 -14.07 3.30
N ILE A 43 10.71 -15.34 3.64
CA ILE A 43 11.78 -16.15 3.04
C ILE A 43 11.56 -16.28 1.52
N LEU A 44 10.32 -16.60 1.10
CA LEU A 44 9.97 -16.73 -0.31
C LEU A 44 10.07 -15.41 -1.06
N ALA A 45 9.62 -14.31 -0.45
CA ALA A 45 9.70 -12.99 -1.06
C ALA A 45 11.16 -12.56 -1.27
N LEU A 46 12.03 -12.74 -0.28
CA LEU A 46 13.46 -12.44 -0.39
C LEU A 46 14.15 -13.33 -1.41
N TRP A 47 13.80 -14.62 -1.47
CA TRP A 47 14.33 -15.53 -2.47
C TRP A 47 13.93 -15.10 -3.90
N VAL A 48 12.66 -14.72 -4.12
CA VAL A 48 12.22 -14.22 -5.44
C VAL A 48 12.91 -12.91 -5.80
N VAL A 49 13.07 -12.00 -4.83
CA VAL A 49 13.79 -10.73 -5.04
C VAL A 49 15.26 -10.98 -5.43
N GLN A 50 15.93 -11.92 -4.75
CA GLN A 50 17.30 -12.27 -5.07
C GLN A 50 17.41 -12.85 -6.48
N THR A 51 16.54 -13.80 -6.83
CA THR A 51 16.54 -14.39 -8.18
C THR A 51 16.22 -13.36 -9.27
N ALA A 52 15.32 -12.41 -9.00
CA ALA A 52 15.02 -11.31 -9.92
C ALA A 52 16.21 -10.34 -10.06
N ALA A 53 16.95 -10.11 -8.98
CA ALA A 53 18.16 -9.27 -9.02
C ALA A 53 19.28 -9.92 -9.85
N ASP A 54 19.41 -11.24 -9.81
CA ASP A 54 20.42 -11.98 -10.55
C ASP A 54 20.03 -12.13 -12.04
N ALA A 55 18.76 -12.38 -12.36
CA ALA A 55 18.26 -12.59 -13.71
C ALA A 55 17.87 -11.29 -14.46
N GLY A 56 17.65 -10.20 -13.72
CA GLY A 56 17.16 -8.91 -14.23
C GLY A 56 15.62 -8.83 -14.29
N GLU A 57 14.98 -9.78 -14.92
CA GLU A 57 13.52 -9.94 -14.94
C GLU A 57 13.14 -11.42 -14.97
N ILE A 58 12.02 -11.78 -14.39
CA ILE A 58 11.52 -13.15 -14.33
C ILE A 58 10.05 -13.19 -14.76
N PHE A 59 9.74 -14.10 -15.68
CA PHE A 59 8.38 -14.46 -16.06
C PHE A 59 8.00 -15.82 -15.51
N ALA A 60 6.73 -15.99 -15.17
CA ALA A 60 6.17 -17.27 -14.74
C ALA A 60 4.72 -17.44 -15.21
N ALA A 61 4.25 -18.69 -15.24
CA ALA A 61 2.91 -19.05 -15.76
C ALA A 61 2.68 -18.49 -17.18
N GLY A 62 3.61 -18.69 -18.08
CA GLY A 62 3.66 -18.00 -19.36
C GLY A 62 4.03 -16.53 -19.14
N LEU A 63 3.17 -15.60 -19.55
CA LEU A 63 3.36 -14.16 -19.35
C LEU A 63 2.49 -13.58 -18.23
N TRP A 64 1.74 -14.39 -17.48
CA TRP A 64 0.79 -13.89 -16.47
C TRP A 64 1.45 -13.24 -15.28
N LEU A 65 2.60 -13.75 -14.84
CA LEU A 65 3.36 -13.24 -13.72
C LEU A 65 4.71 -12.72 -14.20
N HIS A 66 5.09 -11.55 -13.70
CA HIS A 66 6.32 -10.85 -14.04
C HIS A 66 6.87 -10.08 -12.84
N ILE A 67 8.17 -10.22 -12.60
CA ILE A 67 8.89 -9.38 -11.66
C ILE A 67 10.12 -8.82 -12.35
N ASP A 68 10.15 -7.52 -12.45
CA ASP A 68 11.27 -6.68 -12.86
C ASP A 68 11.95 -6.03 -11.66
N GLY A 69 12.95 -5.22 -11.87
CA GLY A 69 13.64 -4.51 -10.78
C GLY A 69 12.72 -3.61 -9.95
N LEU A 70 11.66 -3.04 -10.56
CA LEU A 70 10.65 -2.25 -9.86
C LEU A 70 9.74 -3.16 -9.02
N GLY A 71 9.19 -4.21 -9.61
CA GLY A 71 8.36 -5.20 -8.91
C GLY A 71 9.12 -5.87 -7.76
N GLY A 72 10.41 -6.19 -7.96
CA GLY A 72 11.29 -6.74 -6.92
C GLY A 72 11.45 -5.80 -5.71
N LEU A 73 11.58 -4.48 -5.94
CA LEU A 73 11.63 -3.49 -4.86
C LEU A 73 10.33 -3.49 -4.04
N PHE A 74 9.18 -3.44 -4.70
CA PHE A 74 7.88 -3.44 -4.01
C PHE A 74 7.60 -4.78 -3.32
N LEU A 75 8.04 -5.90 -3.90
CA LEU A 75 7.96 -7.21 -3.27
C LEU A 75 8.82 -7.28 -1.99
N ALA A 76 10.03 -6.72 -2.00
CA ALA A 76 10.88 -6.64 -0.81
C ALA A 76 10.21 -5.81 0.31
N ILE A 77 9.63 -4.66 -0.04
CA ILE A 77 8.89 -3.80 0.91
C ILE A 77 7.72 -4.59 1.50
N LEU A 78 6.92 -5.26 0.67
CA LEU A 78 5.79 -6.06 1.10
C LEU A 78 6.21 -7.20 2.02
N GLY A 79 7.25 -7.96 1.66
CA GLY A 79 7.76 -9.08 2.46
C GLY A 79 8.25 -8.64 3.84
N VAL A 80 9.09 -7.59 3.88
CA VAL A 80 9.69 -7.10 5.13
C VAL A 80 8.62 -6.43 6.04
N ILE A 81 7.80 -5.54 5.49
CA ILE A 81 6.79 -4.84 6.28
C ILE A 81 5.66 -5.80 6.67
N GLY A 82 5.24 -6.70 5.77
CA GLY A 82 4.26 -7.73 6.07
C GLY A 82 4.70 -8.63 7.22
N PHE A 83 5.96 -9.03 7.25
CA PHE A 83 6.54 -9.79 8.36
C PHE A 83 6.57 -8.98 9.66
N LEU A 84 7.11 -7.75 9.65
CA LEU A 84 7.22 -6.92 10.85
C LEU A 84 5.86 -6.59 11.46
N THR A 85 4.88 -6.26 10.62
CA THR A 85 3.51 -5.98 11.08
C THR A 85 2.80 -7.24 11.56
N GLY A 86 3.06 -8.38 10.93
CA GLY A 86 2.55 -9.68 11.36
C GLY A 86 3.08 -10.07 12.74
N VAL A 87 4.39 -9.93 12.98
CA VAL A 87 5.00 -10.18 14.30
C VAL A 87 4.41 -9.23 15.37
N TYR A 88 4.30 -7.94 15.05
CA TYR A 88 3.67 -6.96 15.95
C TYR A 88 2.21 -7.31 16.25
N SER A 89 1.49 -7.80 15.27
CA SER A 89 0.09 -8.22 15.37
C SER A 89 -0.13 -9.31 16.41
N ILE A 90 0.84 -10.22 16.64
CA ILE A 90 0.72 -11.30 17.62
C ILE A 90 0.56 -10.75 19.04
N GLY A 91 1.43 -9.81 19.43
CA GLY A 91 1.36 -9.16 20.74
C GLY A 91 0.11 -8.31 20.90
N TYR A 92 -0.21 -7.52 19.86
CA TYR A 92 -1.37 -6.64 19.82
C TYR A 92 -2.68 -7.42 20.00
N MET A 93 -2.92 -8.44 19.14
CA MET A 93 -4.15 -9.23 19.19
C MET A 93 -4.28 -10.09 20.44
N ARG A 94 -3.17 -10.54 21.01
CA ARG A 94 -3.19 -11.26 22.29
C ARG A 94 -3.69 -10.37 23.42
N HIS A 95 -3.28 -9.09 23.43
CA HIS A 95 -3.77 -8.08 24.38
C HIS A 95 -5.28 -7.82 24.19
N GLU A 96 -5.76 -7.63 22.96
CA GLU A 96 -7.17 -7.41 22.65
C GLU A 96 -8.07 -8.57 23.11
N VAL A 97 -7.64 -9.81 22.88
CA VAL A 97 -8.37 -11.01 23.34
C VAL A 97 -8.35 -11.11 24.86
N ALA A 98 -7.23 -10.81 25.53
CA ALA A 98 -7.11 -10.87 26.98
C ALA A 98 -8.02 -9.85 27.70
N HIS A 99 -8.30 -8.69 27.07
CA HIS A 99 -9.20 -7.66 27.59
C HIS A 99 -10.66 -7.85 27.16
N GLY A 100 -10.97 -8.90 26.39
CA GLY A 100 -12.33 -9.19 25.94
C GLY A 100 -12.85 -8.33 24.79
N GLU A 101 -12.00 -7.51 24.19
CA GLU A 101 -12.34 -6.67 23.03
C GLU A 101 -12.60 -7.52 21.76
N LEU A 102 -11.93 -8.67 21.67
CA LEU A 102 -12.07 -9.61 20.56
C LEU A 102 -12.34 -11.03 21.04
N SER A 103 -13.26 -11.72 20.35
CA SER A 103 -13.49 -13.14 20.58
C SER A 103 -12.41 -14.02 19.94
N PRO A 104 -12.14 -15.24 20.45
CA PRO A 104 -11.24 -16.20 19.81
C PRO A 104 -11.62 -16.53 18.36
N VAL A 105 -12.91 -16.48 18.03
CA VAL A 105 -13.42 -16.71 16.67
C VAL A 105 -13.03 -15.52 15.76
N THR A 106 -13.23 -14.30 16.24
CA THR A 106 -12.86 -13.09 15.51
C THR A 106 -11.34 -13.01 15.29
N LEU A 107 -10.53 -13.57 16.21
CA LEU A 107 -9.08 -13.68 16.02
C LEU A 107 -8.72 -14.59 14.82
N CYS A 108 -9.44 -15.69 14.62
CA CYS A 108 -9.24 -16.55 13.46
C CYS A 108 -9.61 -15.82 12.16
N ASP A 109 -10.73 -15.07 12.18
CA ASP A 109 -11.16 -14.26 11.04
C ASP A 109 -10.13 -13.15 10.75
N TYR A 110 -9.59 -12.50 11.78
CA TYR A 110 -8.55 -11.49 11.63
C TYR A 110 -7.29 -12.02 10.92
N TYR A 111 -6.72 -13.12 11.39
CA TYR A 111 -5.54 -13.69 10.73
C TYR A 111 -5.85 -14.28 9.35
N GLY A 112 -7.05 -14.80 9.15
CA GLY A 112 -7.53 -15.24 7.84
C GLY A 112 -7.55 -14.10 6.83
N PHE A 113 -8.20 -12.98 7.17
CA PHE A 113 -8.23 -11.78 6.32
C PHE A 113 -6.86 -11.10 6.20
N PHE A 114 -6.01 -11.15 7.23
CA PHE A 114 -4.64 -10.62 7.17
C PHE A 114 -3.83 -11.34 6.09
N HIS A 115 -3.84 -12.67 6.05
CA HIS A 115 -3.17 -13.44 5.02
C HIS A 115 -3.81 -13.29 3.64
N LEU A 116 -5.14 -13.19 3.56
CA LEU A 116 -5.85 -12.90 2.31
C LEU A 116 -5.45 -11.53 1.75
N PHE A 117 -5.30 -10.53 2.61
CA PHE A 117 -4.84 -9.20 2.23
C PHE A 117 -3.39 -9.21 1.72
N LEU A 118 -2.48 -9.96 2.38
CA LEU A 118 -1.12 -10.18 1.87
C LEU A 118 -1.12 -10.86 0.49
N PHE A 119 -1.97 -11.87 0.29
CA PHE A 119 -2.13 -12.54 -1.00
C PHE A 119 -2.55 -11.58 -2.11
N THR A 120 -3.57 -10.75 -1.86
CA THR A 120 -4.06 -9.80 -2.88
C THR A 120 -3.01 -8.76 -3.23
N MET A 121 -2.24 -8.25 -2.26
CA MET A 121 -1.12 -7.33 -2.51
C MET A 121 0.02 -8.00 -3.28
N LEU A 122 0.35 -9.26 -2.99
CA LEU A 122 1.33 -10.04 -3.77
C LEU A 122 0.88 -10.19 -5.21
N LEU A 123 -0.41 -10.48 -5.43
CA LEU A 123 -0.96 -10.62 -6.77
C LEU A 123 -0.84 -9.32 -7.56
N VAL A 124 -1.05 -8.16 -6.92
CA VAL A 124 -0.80 -6.84 -7.56
C VAL A 124 0.65 -6.70 -7.99
N VAL A 125 1.59 -7.02 -7.10
CA VAL A 125 3.02 -6.79 -7.35
C VAL A 125 3.58 -7.73 -8.42
N THR A 126 3.07 -8.96 -8.48
CA THR A 126 3.58 -10.00 -9.37
C THR A 126 2.84 -10.10 -10.72
N SER A 127 1.67 -9.48 -10.86
CA SER A 127 0.89 -9.59 -12.09
C SER A 127 1.50 -8.81 -13.26
N ASN A 128 1.54 -9.44 -14.42
CA ASN A 128 1.84 -8.81 -15.72
C ASN A 128 0.57 -8.48 -16.53
N ASN A 129 -0.54 -9.08 -16.15
CA ASN A 129 -1.82 -8.90 -16.84
C ASN A 129 -2.53 -7.66 -16.30
N LEU A 130 -2.88 -6.70 -17.17
CA LEU A 130 -3.50 -5.42 -16.83
C LEU A 130 -4.84 -5.59 -16.10
N ILE A 131 -5.67 -6.54 -16.53
CA ILE A 131 -6.97 -6.82 -15.91
C ILE A 131 -6.79 -7.48 -14.54
N VAL A 132 -5.85 -8.41 -14.42
CA VAL A 132 -5.55 -9.06 -13.13
C VAL A 132 -4.95 -8.06 -12.14
N MET A 133 -4.09 -7.13 -12.58
CA MET A 133 -3.60 -6.04 -11.72
C MET A 133 -4.77 -5.20 -11.18
N TRP A 134 -5.71 -4.81 -12.04
CA TRP A 134 -6.90 -4.09 -11.62
C TRP A 134 -7.76 -4.90 -10.64
N ALA A 135 -8.07 -6.15 -10.97
CA ALA A 135 -8.87 -7.03 -10.11
C ALA A 135 -8.19 -7.29 -8.75
N ALA A 136 -6.86 -7.44 -8.74
CA ALA A 136 -6.10 -7.62 -7.53
C ALA A 136 -6.15 -6.36 -6.62
N ILE A 137 -6.07 -5.15 -7.21
CA ILE A 137 -6.27 -3.89 -6.46
C ILE A 137 -7.66 -3.83 -5.84
N GLU A 138 -8.72 -4.23 -6.57
CA GLU A 138 -10.07 -4.28 -6.02
C GLU A 138 -10.18 -5.33 -4.91
N ALA A 139 -9.60 -6.51 -5.09
CA ALA A 139 -9.55 -7.55 -4.07
C ALA A 139 -8.82 -7.10 -2.79
N THR A 140 -7.83 -6.19 -2.89
CA THR A 140 -7.21 -5.58 -1.69
C THR A 140 -8.23 -4.75 -0.91
N THR A 141 -9.17 -4.07 -1.58
CA THR A 141 -10.23 -3.29 -0.91
C THR A 141 -11.11 -4.20 -0.07
N LEU A 142 -11.62 -5.27 -0.68
CA LEU A 142 -12.52 -6.21 -0.02
C LEU A 142 -11.85 -6.88 1.18
N SER A 143 -10.64 -7.43 1.00
CA SER A 143 -9.92 -8.13 2.08
C SER A 143 -9.57 -7.20 3.24
N SER A 144 -9.15 -5.97 2.98
CA SER A 144 -8.80 -5.00 4.03
C SER A 144 -10.01 -4.33 4.67
N ALA A 145 -11.15 -4.21 3.99
CA ALA A 145 -12.36 -3.65 4.58
C ALA A 145 -12.88 -4.50 5.75
N PHE A 146 -12.79 -5.85 5.64
CA PHE A 146 -13.11 -6.73 6.76
C PHE A 146 -12.17 -6.53 7.94
N LEU A 147 -10.89 -6.24 7.69
CA LEU A 147 -9.92 -5.91 8.74
C LEU A 147 -10.19 -4.55 9.39
N VAL A 148 -10.63 -3.54 8.62
CA VAL A 148 -11.02 -2.23 9.16
C VAL A 148 -12.25 -2.36 10.05
N GLY A 149 -13.25 -3.16 9.64
CA GLY A 149 -14.49 -3.38 10.37
C GLY A 149 -14.43 -4.46 11.45
N ILE A 150 -13.26 -5.01 11.79
CA ILE A 150 -13.11 -6.25 12.60
C ILE A 150 -13.69 -6.12 14.02
N TYR A 151 -13.69 -4.92 14.61
CA TYR A 151 -14.24 -4.67 15.93
C TYR A 151 -15.79 -4.70 15.96
N GLY A 152 -16.46 -4.61 14.80
CA GLY A 152 -17.92 -4.62 14.69
C GLY A 152 -18.64 -3.42 15.31
N GLN A 153 -17.91 -2.40 15.77
CA GLN A 153 -18.47 -1.15 16.29
C GLN A 153 -19.08 -0.33 15.15
N ARG A 154 -20.10 0.48 15.47
CA ARG A 154 -20.80 1.29 14.46
C ARG A 154 -19.86 2.21 13.68
N SER A 155 -18.89 2.84 14.36
CA SER A 155 -17.88 3.70 13.75
C SER A 155 -16.96 2.94 12.79
N SER A 156 -16.49 1.73 13.19
CA SER A 156 -15.60 0.92 12.37
C SER A 156 -16.32 0.36 11.13
N LEU A 157 -17.59 -0.03 11.27
CA LEU A 157 -18.41 -0.48 10.14
C LEU A 157 -18.70 0.67 9.17
N GLU A 158 -19.03 1.87 9.68
CA GLU A 158 -19.23 3.07 8.87
C GLU A 158 -17.95 3.41 8.07
N SER A 159 -16.79 3.39 8.72
CA SER A 159 -15.50 3.64 8.08
C SER A 159 -15.16 2.59 7.03
N ALA A 160 -15.45 1.30 7.29
CA ALA A 160 -15.28 0.22 6.32
C ALA A 160 -16.18 0.40 5.09
N TRP A 161 -17.44 0.79 5.27
CA TRP A 161 -18.36 1.08 4.16
C TRP A 161 -17.92 2.28 3.33
N LYS A 162 -17.54 3.40 3.97
CA LYS A 162 -16.97 4.57 3.26
C LYS A 162 -15.75 4.17 2.44
N TYR A 163 -14.87 3.37 3.03
CA TYR A 163 -13.68 2.87 2.36
C TYR A 163 -14.04 2.04 1.11
N ILE A 164 -14.95 1.07 1.23
CA ILE A 164 -15.40 0.25 0.10
C ILE A 164 -15.97 1.17 -0.99
N ILE A 165 -16.96 2.00 -0.69
CA ILE A 165 -17.66 2.81 -1.68
C ILE A 165 -16.70 3.73 -2.44
N ILE A 166 -15.88 4.50 -1.73
CA ILE A 166 -14.96 5.46 -2.36
C ILE A 166 -13.91 4.73 -3.20
N CYS A 167 -13.33 3.65 -2.69
CA CYS A 167 -12.31 2.91 -3.42
C CYS A 167 -12.88 2.17 -4.63
N THR A 168 -14.03 1.50 -4.52
CA THR A 168 -14.64 0.77 -5.64
C THR A 168 -15.04 1.72 -6.76
N VAL A 169 -15.65 2.88 -6.44
CA VAL A 169 -15.95 3.92 -7.44
C VAL A 169 -14.66 4.43 -8.10
N GLY A 170 -13.63 4.71 -7.29
CA GLY A 170 -12.33 5.14 -7.83
C GLY A 170 -11.73 4.07 -8.76
N VAL A 171 -11.63 2.84 -8.30
CA VAL A 171 -11.02 1.73 -9.07
C VAL A 171 -11.85 1.41 -10.33
N ALA A 172 -13.16 1.68 -10.37
CA ALA A 172 -13.98 1.57 -11.59
C ALA A 172 -13.50 2.54 -12.69
N PHE A 173 -13.10 3.79 -12.33
CA PHE A 173 -12.43 4.67 -13.30
C PHE A 173 -11.09 4.09 -13.76
N GLY A 174 -10.34 3.45 -12.86
CA GLY A 174 -9.11 2.73 -13.20
C GLY A 174 -9.34 1.59 -14.19
N LEU A 175 -10.45 0.85 -14.08
CA LEU A 175 -10.85 -0.17 -15.07
C LEU A 175 -11.10 0.47 -16.44
N PHE A 176 -11.85 1.57 -16.46
CA PHE A 176 -12.12 2.24 -17.73
C PHE A 176 -10.82 2.70 -18.39
N GLY A 177 -9.88 3.29 -17.66
CA GLY A 177 -8.55 3.63 -18.17
C GLY A 177 -7.78 2.40 -18.65
N THR A 178 -7.84 1.28 -17.92
CA THR A 178 -7.24 0.00 -18.33
C THR A 178 -7.81 -0.52 -19.63
N VAL A 179 -9.14 -0.47 -19.80
CA VAL A 179 -9.83 -0.90 -21.03
C VAL A 179 -9.43 -0.01 -22.21
N LEU A 180 -9.27 1.30 -22.02
CA LEU A 180 -8.80 2.19 -23.07
C LEU A 180 -7.37 1.84 -23.52
N VAL A 181 -6.46 1.57 -22.58
CA VAL A 181 -5.10 1.10 -22.90
C VAL A 181 -5.15 -0.21 -23.65
N TYR A 182 -5.93 -1.18 -23.18
CA TYR A 182 -6.08 -2.48 -23.82
C TYR A 182 -6.66 -2.36 -25.24
N ALA A 183 -7.74 -1.60 -25.42
CA ALA A 183 -8.40 -1.43 -26.71
C ALA A 183 -7.47 -0.76 -27.74
N ASN A 184 -6.73 0.26 -27.30
CA ASN A 184 -5.72 0.92 -28.15
C ASN A 184 -4.60 -0.05 -28.53
N ALA A 185 -4.04 -0.79 -27.57
CA ALA A 185 -2.98 -1.76 -27.84
C ALA A 185 -3.47 -2.90 -28.75
N ALA A 186 -4.67 -3.42 -28.54
CA ALA A 186 -5.26 -4.48 -29.35
C ALA A 186 -5.49 -4.06 -30.83
N SER A 187 -5.69 -2.77 -31.09
CA SER A 187 -5.87 -2.24 -32.45
C SER A 187 -4.58 -2.16 -33.26
N VAL A 188 -3.42 -2.07 -32.60
CA VAL A 188 -2.11 -1.91 -33.26
C VAL A 188 -1.22 -3.15 -33.21
N MET A 189 -1.50 -4.07 -32.27
CA MET A 189 -0.70 -5.29 -32.10
C MET A 189 -1.12 -6.38 -33.07
N PRO A 190 -0.16 -7.14 -33.64
CA PRO A 190 -0.45 -8.26 -34.56
C PRO A 190 -1.31 -9.36 -33.91
N GLN A 191 -1.17 -9.54 -32.60
CA GLN A 191 -1.92 -10.49 -31.77
C GLN A 191 -2.65 -9.71 -30.70
N ALA A 192 -3.93 -9.42 -30.89
CA ALA A 192 -4.75 -8.65 -29.96
C ALA A 192 -4.80 -9.27 -28.53
N GLU A 193 -4.68 -10.59 -28.44
CA GLU A 193 -4.64 -11.31 -27.15
C GLU A 193 -3.44 -10.92 -26.29
N MET A 194 -2.32 -10.52 -26.88
CA MET A 194 -1.12 -10.09 -26.16
C MET A 194 -1.24 -8.69 -25.56
N ALA A 195 -2.21 -7.89 -26.02
CA ALA A 195 -2.46 -6.54 -25.52
C ALA A 195 -2.90 -6.48 -24.04
N ILE A 196 -3.24 -7.62 -23.46
CA ILE A 196 -3.57 -7.74 -22.04
C ILE A 196 -2.32 -7.74 -21.13
N PHE A 197 -1.13 -8.03 -21.66
CA PHE A 197 0.11 -8.12 -20.91
C PHE A 197 0.87 -6.80 -20.93
N TRP A 198 1.14 -6.26 -19.76
CA TRP A 198 1.86 -5.00 -19.57
C TRP A 198 3.21 -4.98 -20.32
N SER A 199 3.98 -6.06 -20.23
CA SER A 199 5.29 -6.18 -20.89
C SER A 199 5.20 -6.10 -22.41
N GLU A 200 4.14 -6.64 -23.01
CA GLU A 200 3.95 -6.62 -24.47
C GLU A 200 3.43 -5.25 -24.93
N VAL A 201 2.48 -4.66 -24.19
CA VAL A 201 2.01 -3.30 -24.46
C VAL A 201 3.15 -2.30 -24.38
N LEU A 202 4.06 -2.46 -23.40
CA LEU A 202 5.23 -1.60 -23.25
C LEU A 202 6.14 -1.64 -24.49
N LYS A 203 6.36 -2.80 -25.10
CA LYS A 203 7.19 -2.95 -26.32
C LYS A 203 6.61 -2.20 -27.51
N GLN A 204 5.29 -2.09 -27.62
CA GLN A 204 4.57 -1.47 -28.72
C GLN A 204 4.02 -0.08 -28.38
N SER A 205 4.39 0.47 -27.23
CA SER A 205 3.82 1.72 -26.71
C SER A 205 3.96 2.93 -27.63
N SER A 206 5.02 2.98 -28.45
CA SER A 206 5.24 4.04 -29.44
C SER A 206 4.26 4.05 -30.62
N LEU A 207 3.50 2.96 -30.83
CA LEU A 207 2.50 2.82 -31.90
C LEU A 207 1.08 3.17 -31.44
N LEU A 208 0.88 3.40 -30.14
CA LEU A 208 -0.42 3.69 -29.55
C LEU A 208 -0.94 5.07 -29.95
N ASP A 209 -2.27 5.19 -30.17
CA ASP A 209 -2.91 6.48 -30.45
C ASP A 209 -2.75 7.44 -29.24
N PRO A 210 -2.11 8.59 -29.45
CA PRO A 210 -1.84 9.55 -28.40
C PRO A 210 -3.13 10.09 -27.71
N THR A 211 -4.21 10.29 -28.47
CA THR A 211 -5.45 10.87 -27.96
C THR A 211 -6.13 9.94 -26.95
N LEU A 212 -6.19 8.65 -27.30
CA LEU A 212 -6.71 7.63 -26.39
C LEU A 212 -5.83 7.47 -25.15
N MET A 213 -4.52 7.59 -25.30
CA MET A 213 -3.58 7.47 -24.18
C MET A 213 -3.66 8.66 -23.22
N LEU A 214 -3.91 9.89 -23.72
CA LEU A 214 -4.20 11.06 -22.88
C LEU A 214 -5.43 10.81 -22.01
N LEU A 215 -6.53 10.36 -22.63
CA LEU A 215 -7.76 10.07 -21.91
C LEU A 215 -7.58 8.92 -20.91
N ALA A 216 -6.91 7.85 -21.32
CA ALA A 216 -6.62 6.71 -20.47
C ALA A 216 -5.85 7.12 -19.22
N PHE A 217 -4.85 8.02 -19.35
CA PHE A 217 -4.06 8.47 -18.20
C PHE A 217 -4.88 9.22 -17.16
N VAL A 218 -5.83 10.05 -17.59
CA VAL A 218 -6.73 10.76 -16.66
C VAL A 218 -7.52 9.75 -15.84
N PHE A 219 -8.12 8.74 -16.46
CA PHE A 219 -8.89 7.71 -15.76
C PHE A 219 -8.02 6.82 -14.88
N VAL A 220 -6.84 6.44 -15.33
CA VAL A 220 -5.85 5.68 -14.56
C VAL A 220 -5.41 6.48 -13.32
N LEU A 221 -5.11 7.78 -13.49
CA LEU A 221 -4.69 8.63 -12.38
C LEU A 221 -5.80 8.82 -11.35
N ILE A 222 -7.04 9.06 -11.78
CA ILE A 222 -8.19 9.14 -10.88
C ILE A 222 -8.38 7.78 -10.16
N GLY A 223 -8.37 6.68 -10.90
CA GLY A 223 -8.65 5.36 -10.39
C GLY A 223 -7.62 4.87 -9.39
N PHE A 224 -6.40 4.70 -9.82
CA PHE A 224 -5.33 4.22 -8.94
C PHE A 224 -4.83 5.31 -8.01
N GLY A 225 -5.00 6.60 -8.35
CA GLY A 225 -4.77 7.72 -7.46
C GLY A 225 -5.70 7.74 -6.24
N THR A 226 -6.97 7.33 -6.40
CA THR A 226 -7.90 7.10 -5.27
C THR A 226 -7.30 6.08 -4.31
N LYS A 227 -6.79 4.98 -4.82
CA LYS A 227 -6.22 3.90 -4.00
C LYS A 227 -4.86 4.27 -3.42
N THR A 228 -4.08 5.09 -4.11
CA THR A 228 -2.81 5.66 -3.61
C THR A 228 -3.04 6.74 -2.55
N GLY A 229 -4.27 7.26 -2.43
CA GLY A 229 -4.62 8.29 -1.46
C GLY A 229 -4.27 9.71 -1.92
N LEU A 230 -4.25 9.97 -3.23
CA LEU A 230 -4.04 11.31 -3.76
C LEU A 230 -5.31 12.17 -3.61
N PHE A 231 -5.13 13.47 -3.34
CA PHE A 231 -6.22 14.43 -3.34
C PHE A 231 -6.84 14.56 -4.76
N PRO A 232 -8.18 14.68 -4.90
CA PRO A 232 -9.20 14.81 -3.85
C PRO A 232 -9.75 13.48 -3.32
N MET A 233 -9.37 12.34 -3.88
CA MET A 233 -9.97 11.03 -3.61
C MET A 233 -9.45 10.34 -2.34
N HIS A 234 -8.69 11.03 -1.49
CA HIS A 234 -8.07 10.51 -0.27
C HIS A 234 -9.01 10.35 0.94
N ALA A 235 -10.27 10.78 0.82
CA ALA A 235 -11.19 10.93 1.96
C ALA A 235 -11.45 9.66 2.77
N TRP A 236 -11.29 8.47 2.17
CA TRP A 236 -11.43 7.18 2.85
C TRP A 236 -10.29 6.88 3.83
N LEU A 237 -9.10 7.45 3.57
CA LEU A 237 -7.85 7.04 4.21
C LEU A 237 -7.80 7.40 5.71
N PRO A 238 -8.14 8.63 6.15
CA PRO A 238 -8.12 8.98 7.58
C PRO A 238 -9.11 8.16 8.41
N ASP A 239 -10.32 7.89 7.89
CA ASP A 239 -11.34 7.13 8.59
C ASP A 239 -10.97 5.65 8.70
N ALA A 240 -10.53 5.01 7.60
CA ALA A 240 -10.09 3.63 7.60
C ALA A 240 -8.89 3.39 8.55
N HIS A 241 -7.93 4.33 8.58
CA HIS A 241 -6.75 4.20 9.45
C HIS A 241 -7.06 4.40 10.93
N SER A 242 -8.00 5.30 11.28
CA SER A 242 -8.35 5.56 12.68
C SER A 242 -9.06 4.36 13.31
N GLU A 243 -9.93 3.70 12.56
CA GLU A 243 -10.76 2.60 13.05
C GLU A 243 -10.07 1.22 12.95
N ALA A 244 -9.18 1.02 12.00
CA ALA A 244 -8.47 -0.25 11.84
C ALA A 244 -7.57 -0.56 13.04
N PRO A 245 -7.36 -1.85 13.40
CA PRO A 245 -6.30 -2.27 14.31
C PRO A 245 -4.93 -1.71 13.89
N SER A 246 -4.09 -1.34 14.85
CA SER A 246 -2.80 -0.70 14.54
C SER A 246 -1.90 -1.48 13.57
N PRO A 247 -1.79 -2.83 13.63
CA PRO A 247 -1.04 -3.59 12.62
C PRO A 247 -1.63 -3.47 11.22
N VAL A 248 -2.97 -3.47 11.09
CA VAL A 248 -3.65 -3.30 9.80
C VAL A 248 -3.44 -1.90 9.25
N SER A 249 -3.56 -0.88 10.09
CA SER A 249 -3.29 0.51 9.73
C SER A 249 -1.86 0.69 9.20
N ALA A 250 -0.88 -0.01 9.79
CA ALA A 250 0.49 -0.02 9.30
C ALA A 250 0.63 -0.66 7.91
N LEU A 251 -0.06 -1.79 7.64
CA LEU A 251 -0.08 -2.42 6.32
C LEU A 251 -0.77 -1.55 5.26
N LEU A 252 -1.90 -0.93 5.62
CA LEU A 252 -2.62 -0.02 4.72
C LEU A 252 -1.71 1.14 4.29
N SER A 253 -1.01 1.78 5.26
CA SER A 253 -0.14 2.92 4.99
C SER A 253 1.14 2.55 4.22
N ALA A 254 1.83 1.49 4.65
CA ALA A 254 3.17 1.20 4.17
C ALA A 254 3.22 0.26 2.96
N VAL A 255 2.18 -0.55 2.73
CA VAL A 255 2.19 -1.56 1.66
C VAL A 255 1.10 -1.31 0.64
N LEU A 256 -0.16 -1.16 1.06
CA LEU A 256 -1.29 -1.01 0.12
C LEU A 256 -1.14 0.21 -0.79
N LEU A 257 -0.83 1.38 -0.21
CA LEU A 257 -0.65 2.62 -0.99
C LEU A 257 0.48 2.46 -2.00
N ASN A 258 1.57 1.77 -1.61
CA ASN A 258 2.69 1.47 -2.49
C ASN A 258 2.32 0.49 -3.60
N CYS A 259 1.50 -0.54 -3.33
CA CYS A 259 1.01 -1.44 -4.38
C CYS A 259 0.19 -0.68 -5.45
N ALA A 260 -0.69 0.24 -5.01
CA ALA A 260 -1.45 1.08 -5.93
C ALA A 260 -0.54 2.04 -6.72
N LEU A 261 0.48 2.59 -6.06
CA LEU A 261 1.50 3.42 -6.70
C LEU A 261 2.29 2.64 -7.77
N LEU A 262 2.65 1.39 -7.51
CA LEU A 262 3.32 0.52 -8.49
C LEU A 262 2.48 0.39 -9.76
N VAL A 263 1.18 0.14 -9.62
CA VAL A 263 0.27 0.04 -10.77
C VAL A 263 0.22 1.37 -11.53
N LEU A 264 0.07 2.49 -10.81
CA LEU A 264 0.08 3.82 -11.43
C LEU A 264 1.39 4.08 -12.20
N ILE A 265 2.56 3.70 -11.63
CA ILE A 265 3.86 3.83 -12.29
C ILE A 265 3.93 2.96 -13.55
N ARG A 266 3.41 1.73 -13.53
CA ARG A 266 3.39 0.85 -14.70
C ARG A 266 2.62 1.47 -15.87
N TYR A 267 1.44 2.07 -15.61
CA TYR A 267 0.69 2.81 -16.63
C TYR A 267 1.40 4.10 -17.05
N TYR A 268 1.97 4.83 -16.09
CA TYR A 268 2.73 6.05 -16.39
C TYR A 268 3.90 5.78 -17.38
N ILE A 269 4.60 4.65 -17.22
CA ILE A 269 5.71 4.29 -18.13
C ILE A 269 5.20 4.05 -19.55
N ILE A 270 4.13 3.27 -19.76
CA ILE A 270 3.52 3.04 -21.08
C ILE A 270 3.11 4.38 -21.71
N ILE A 271 2.41 5.20 -20.94
CA ILE A 271 1.82 6.45 -21.45
C ILE A 271 2.91 7.47 -21.78
N CYS A 272 3.95 7.58 -20.97
CA CYS A 272 5.09 8.44 -21.27
C CYS A 272 5.84 8.02 -22.55
N GLN A 273 5.88 6.74 -22.87
CA GLN A 273 6.48 6.27 -24.12
C GLN A 273 5.59 6.55 -25.33
N ALA A 274 4.26 6.53 -25.14
CA ALA A 274 3.30 6.78 -26.21
C ALA A 274 3.16 8.27 -26.57
N ILE A 275 3.06 9.15 -25.57
CA ILE A 275 2.70 10.58 -25.75
C ILE A 275 3.75 11.57 -25.28
N GLY A 276 4.88 11.07 -24.77
CA GLY A 276 5.85 11.90 -24.04
C GLY A 276 5.47 12.15 -22.58
N SER A 277 6.38 12.77 -21.85
CA SER A 277 6.26 12.93 -20.39
C SER A 277 5.55 14.21 -19.94
N ASP A 278 5.34 15.20 -20.81
CA ASP A 278 4.89 16.54 -20.41
C ASP A 278 3.51 16.54 -19.78
N PHE A 279 2.54 15.90 -20.43
CA PHE A 279 1.16 15.86 -19.92
C PHE A 279 1.04 15.00 -18.64
N PRO A 280 1.53 13.75 -18.60
CA PRO A 280 1.51 12.95 -17.37
C PRO A 280 2.22 13.63 -16.20
N ASN A 281 3.36 14.26 -16.45
CA ASN A 281 4.12 14.98 -15.44
C ASN A 281 3.35 16.15 -14.85
N ARG A 282 2.72 16.98 -15.70
CA ARG A 282 1.89 18.12 -15.24
C ARG A 282 0.75 17.67 -14.34
N LEU A 283 0.04 16.59 -14.70
CA LEU A 283 -1.04 16.06 -13.90
C LEU A 283 -0.52 15.53 -12.55
N LEU A 284 0.55 14.75 -12.55
CA LEU A 284 1.16 14.24 -11.32
C LEU A 284 1.64 15.37 -10.41
N LEU A 285 2.22 16.44 -10.97
CA LEU A 285 2.61 17.62 -10.20
C LEU A 285 1.41 18.30 -9.55
N ILE A 286 0.32 18.53 -10.31
CA ILE A 286 -0.89 19.19 -9.80
C ILE A 286 -1.50 18.35 -8.67
N PHE A 287 -1.79 17.07 -8.90
CA PHE A 287 -2.39 16.21 -7.89
C PHE A 287 -1.46 15.98 -6.69
N GLY A 288 -0.16 15.86 -6.92
CA GLY A 288 0.84 15.70 -5.87
C GLY A 288 0.95 16.96 -5.00
N MET A 289 1.07 18.15 -5.58
CA MET A 289 1.13 19.41 -4.84
C MET A 289 -0.15 19.67 -4.04
N LEU A 290 -1.33 19.42 -4.63
CA LEU A 290 -2.59 19.53 -3.93
C LEU A 290 -2.67 18.54 -2.75
N SER A 291 -2.19 17.32 -2.93
CA SER A 291 -2.14 16.31 -1.86
C SER A 291 -1.27 16.76 -0.69
N VAL A 292 -0.08 17.28 -0.97
CA VAL A 292 0.84 17.82 0.06
C VAL A 292 0.22 19.02 0.78
N ALA A 293 -0.34 19.99 0.03
CA ALA A 293 -0.94 21.18 0.61
C ALA A 293 -2.12 20.84 1.53
N VAL A 294 -3.04 20.00 1.05
CA VAL A 294 -4.23 19.60 1.82
C VAL A 294 -3.81 18.77 3.05
N ALA A 295 -2.90 17.81 2.90
CA ALA A 295 -2.41 17.01 4.02
C ALA A 295 -1.75 17.88 5.10
N ALA A 296 -0.90 18.83 4.71
CA ALA A 296 -0.27 19.77 5.64
C ALA A 296 -1.30 20.57 6.45
N PHE A 297 -2.36 21.06 5.79
CA PHE A 297 -3.46 21.78 6.47
C PHE A 297 -4.18 20.89 7.49
N PHE A 298 -4.56 19.68 7.08
CA PHE A 298 -5.30 18.77 7.96
C PHE A 298 -4.45 18.25 9.11
N ILE A 299 -3.15 18.00 8.93
CA ILE A 299 -2.24 17.58 10.00
C ILE A 299 -2.22 18.57 11.17
N LEU A 300 -2.28 19.88 10.89
CA LEU A 300 -2.24 20.93 11.92
C LEU A 300 -3.49 20.94 12.81
N VAL A 301 -4.63 20.49 12.29
CA VAL A 301 -5.94 20.56 12.98
C VAL A 301 -6.29 19.22 13.65
N GLN A 302 -5.64 18.12 13.29
CA GLN A 302 -5.97 16.79 13.83
C GLN A 302 -5.63 16.66 15.31
N ARG A 303 -6.56 16.08 16.06
CA ARG A 303 -6.41 15.72 17.48
C ARG A 303 -6.17 14.22 17.68
N ASP A 304 -6.57 13.41 16.71
CA ASP A 304 -6.37 11.95 16.71
C ASP A 304 -5.04 11.61 16.06
N ILE A 305 -4.18 10.87 16.78
CA ILE A 305 -2.86 10.45 16.32
C ILE A 305 -2.94 9.55 15.10
N LYS A 306 -3.91 8.62 15.03
CA LYS A 306 -4.07 7.73 13.89
C LYS A 306 -4.48 8.50 12.63
N ARG A 307 -5.41 9.45 12.75
CA ARG A 307 -5.79 10.34 11.65
C ARG A 307 -4.64 11.23 11.20
N LEU A 308 -3.86 11.75 12.14
CA LEU A 308 -2.66 12.53 11.83
C LEU A 308 -1.66 11.71 11.01
N LEU A 309 -1.37 10.47 11.41
CA LEU A 309 -0.50 9.55 10.68
C LEU A 309 -1.07 9.19 9.29
N ALA A 310 -2.38 9.10 9.17
CA ALA A 310 -3.05 8.88 7.90
C ALA A 310 -2.83 10.06 6.92
N TYR A 311 -3.01 11.31 7.38
CA TYR A 311 -2.69 12.48 6.55
C TYR A 311 -1.20 12.59 6.21
N SER A 312 -0.30 12.19 7.12
CA SER A 312 1.13 12.06 6.79
C SER A 312 1.40 11.04 5.68
N SER A 313 0.56 9.98 5.57
CA SER A 313 0.66 9.05 4.44
C SER A 313 0.20 9.68 3.13
N VAL A 314 -0.87 10.51 3.15
CA VAL A 314 -1.32 11.31 1.98
C VAL A 314 -0.22 12.28 1.54
N GLU A 315 0.42 12.97 2.49
CA GLU A 315 1.55 13.87 2.22
C GLU A 315 2.71 13.13 1.53
N ASN A 316 3.13 11.98 2.07
CA ASN A 316 4.20 11.18 1.49
C ASN A 316 3.88 10.69 0.06
N MET A 317 2.64 10.22 -0.19
CA MET A 317 2.23 9.84 -1.54
C MET A 317 2.17 11.04 -2.47
N GLY A 318 1.75 12.21 -1.98
CA GLY A 318 1.81 13.49 -2.70
C GLY A 318 3.24 13.87 -3.08
N LEU A 319 4.21 13.73 -2.15
CA LEU A 319 5.63 13.99 -2.44
C LEU A 319 6.19 13.04 -3.49
N VAL A 320 5.80 11.75 -3.46
CA VAL A 320 6.21 10.80 -4.49
C VAL A 320 5.61 11.17 -5.85
N ALA A 321 4.34 11.58 -5.89
CA ALA A 321 3.69 12.05 -7.13
C ALA A 321 4.37 13.30 -7.68
N VAL A 322 4.75 14.26 -6.82
CA VAL A 322 5.55 15.44 -7.21
C VAL A 322 6.92 15.03 -7.77
N ALA A 323 7.62 14.12 -7.09
CA ALA A 323 8.92 13.63 -7.56
C ALA A 323 8.84 12.95 -8.94
N LEU A 324 7.79 12.17 -9.19
CA LEU A 324 7.51 11.59 -10.51
C LEU A 324 7.19 12.68 -11.53
N GLY A 325 6.39 13.68 -11.16
CA GLY A 325 5.95 14.76 -12.03
C GLY A 325 7.05 15.77 -12.37
N ILE A 326 8.04 16.00 -11.50
CA ILE A 326 9.24 16.79 -11.84
C ILE A 326 10.08 16.08 -12.92
N GLY A 327 9.97 14.75 -13.01
CA GLY A 327 10.78 13.96 -13.93
C GLY A 327 12.23 13.86 -13.46
N GLY A 328 13.19 13.98 -14.38
CA GLY A 328 14.62 13.92 -14.05
C GLY A 328 15.04 12.56 -13.48
N ALA A 329 15.83 12.56 -12.41
CA ALA A 329 16.37 11.35 -11.81
C ALA A 329 15.27 10.40 -11.26
N ALA A 330 14.18 10.91 -10.69
CA ALA A 330 13.07 10.11 -10.15
C ALA A 330 12.23 9.47 -11.27
N GLY A 331 11.84 10.24 -12.29
CA GLY A 331 11.12 9.71 -13.46
C GLY A 331 11.98 8.76 -14.28
N ASN A 332 13.28 9.06 -14.44
CA ASN A 332 14.23 8.17 -15.11
C ASN A 332 14.51 6.90 -14.30
N PHE A 333 14.51 6.99 -12.97
CA PHE A 333 14.62 5.81 -12.09
C PHE A 333 13.47 4.83 -12.32
N CYS A 334 12.22 5.29 -12.33
CA CYS A 334 11.06 4.43 -12.61
C CYS A 334 11.13 3.80 -14.00
N ARG A 335 11.52 4.57 -15.02
CA ARG A 335 11.75 4.07 -16.38
C ARG A 335 12.93 3.08 -16.44
N ALA A 336 14.06 3.41 -15.84
CA ALA A 336 15.24 2.55 -15.82
C ALA A 336 14.99 1.25 -15.05
N ALA A 337 14.19 1.27 -13.99
CA ALA A 337 13.84 0.07 -13.25
C ALA A 337 12.98 -0.91 -14.09
N ALA A 338 12.17 -0.38 -15.01
CA ALA A 338 11.40 -1.19 -15.96
C ALA A 338 12.22 -1.73 -17.14
N HIS A 339 13.33 -1.05 -17.50
CA HIS A 339 14.18 -1.40 -18.65
C HIS A 339 15.52 -2.05 -18.28
N LEU A 340 15.77 -2.36 -17.03
CA LEU A 340 17.06 -2.97 -16.63
C LEU A 340 17.24 -4.35 -17.24
N LYS A 341 17.94 -4.38 -18.37
CA LYS A 341 18.57 -5.59 -18.89
C LYS A 341 19.70 -6.06 -17.97
N PRO A 342 19.99 -7.38 -17.91
CA PRO A 342 20.76 -8.02 -16.84
C PRO A 342 22.24 -7.65 -16.70
N GLN A 343 22.78 -6.73 -17.45
CA GLN A 343 24.24 -6.47 -17.48
C GLN A 343 24.81 -5.62 -16.33
N SER A 344 23.99 -4.99 -15.48
CA SER A 344 24.49 -4.13 -14.38
C SER A 344 23.92 -4.46 -12.98
N GLY A 345 23.34 -5.66 -12.80
CA GLY A 345 22.44 -5.97 -11.68
C GLY A 345 23.06 -5.98 -10.28
N LYS A 346 24.34 -6.35 -10.12
CA LYS A 346 24.90 -6.57 -8.77
C LYS A 346 25.14 -5.30 -7.95
N ASN A 347 25.52 -4.19 -8.58
CA ASN A 347 25.81 -2.95 -7.85
C ASN A 347 24.56 -2.05 -7.68
N ALA A 348 23.60 -2.13 -8.58
CA ALA A 348 22.41 -1.30 -8.56
C ALA A 348 21.40 -1.75 -7.49
N ALA A 349 21.24 -3.05 -7.25
CA ALA A 349 20.34 -3.59 -6.22
C ALA A 349 20.80 -3.22 -4.80
N VAL A 350 22.11 -3.27 -4.52
CA VAL A 350 22.70 -2.91 -3.22
C VAL A 350 22.60 -1.40 -2.93
N LEU A 351 22.82 -0.56 -3.93
CA LEU A 351 22.66 0.90 -3.81
C LEU A 351 21.19 1.30 -3.58
N ARG A 352 20.26 0.59 -4.20
CA ARG A 352 18.81 0.82 -4.08
C ARG A 352 18.28 0.38 -2.73
N PHE A 353 18.73 -0.75 -2.20
CA PHE A 353 18.41 -1.19 -0.85
C PHE A 353 18.94 -0.21 0.21
N ARG A 354 20.14 0.38 -0.01
CA ARG A 354 20.68 1.47 0.82
C ARG A 354 19.81 2.74 0.76
N GLN A 355 19.29 3.13 -0.39
CA GLN A 355 18.41 4.31 -0.51
C GLN A 355 17.04 4.05 0.15
N CYS A 356 16.46 2.86 -0.02
CA CYS A 356 15.21 2.49 0.64
C CYS A 356 15.38 2.40 2.17
N THR A 357 16.49 1.84 2.66
CA THR A 357 16.82 1.82 4.09
C THR A 357 17.15 3.21 4.64
N ALA A 358 17.69 4.11 3.83
CA ALA A 358 17.92 5.52 4.20
C ALA A 358 16.59 6.27 4.36
N GLN A 359 15.61 6.05 3.45
CA GLN A 359 14.26 6.63 3.58
C GLN A 359 13.51 6.08 4.80
N VAL A 360 13.62 4.78 5.07
CA VAL A 360 13.04 4.17 6.29
C VAL A 360 13.72 4.68 7.55
N ARG A 361 15.05 4.91 7.54
CA ARG A 361 15.79 5.55 8.64
C ARG A 361 15.40 7.01 8.79
N HIS A 362 15.20 7.74 7.71
CA HIS A 362 14.78 9.15 7.75
C HIS A 362 13.35 9.27 8.31
N ALA A 363 12.43 8.41 7.91
CA ALA A 363 11.10 8.33 8.49
C ALA A 363 11.13 7.96 9.99
N ARG A 364 12.04 7.07 10.42
CA ARG A 364 12.26 6.76 11.84
C ARG A 364 12.88 7.91 12.64
N SER A 365 13.81 8.67 12.05
CA SER A 365 14.41 9.83 12.72
C SER A 365 13.40 10.97 12.86
N GLN A 366 12.59 11.21 11.86
CA GLN A 366 11.46 12.15 11.90
C GLN A 366 10.44 11.74 12.98
N ARG A 367 10.13 10.45 13.08
CA ARG A 367 9.23 9.91 14.11
C ARG A 367 9.80 10.11 15.52
N ARG A 368 11.10 9.87 15.75
CA ARG A 368 11.76 10.09 17.06
C ARG A 368 11.80 11.58 17.44
N LEU A 369 12.03 12.47 16.48
CA LEU A 369 12.01 13.92 16.71
C LEU A 369 10.59 14.39 17.02
N TRP A 370 9.59 13.86 16.34
CA TRP A 370 8.18 14.16 16.57
C TRP A 370 7.70 13.63 17.93
N ASP A 371 8.06 12.39 18.31
CA ASP A 371 7.77 11.82 19.62
C ASP A 371 8.44 12.64 20.75
N ALA A 372 9.69 13.07 20.56
CA ALA A 372 10.39 13.90 21.52
C ALA A 372 9.76 15.30 21.67
N GLN A 373 9.33 15.93 20.57
CA GLN A 373 8.64 17.22 20.60
C GLN A 373 7.26 17.12 21.26
N ASN A 374 6.49 16.08 20.96
CA ASN A 374 5.18 15.90 21.55
C ASN A 374 5.24 15.48 23.03
N HIS A 375 6.22 14.67 23.45
CA HIS A 375 6.48 14.44 24.86
C HIS A 375 6.81 15.74 25.64
N ALA A 376 7.55 16.65 25.00
CA ALA A 376 7.84 17.95 25.61
C ALA A 376 6.60 18.85 25.70
N ILE A 377 5.74 18.85 24.65
CA ILE A 377 4.48 19.60 24.63
C ILE A 377 3.49 19.00 25.63
N TYR A 378 3.36 17.68 25.69
CA TYR A 378 2.49 16.98 26.64
C TYR A 378 2.92 17.21 28.10
N ARG A 379 4.23 17.15 28.41
CA ARG A 379 4.77 17.51 29.74
C ARG A 379 4.44 18.96 30.10
N ARG A 380 4.60 19.91 29.17
CA ARG A 380 4.26 21.33 29.45
C ARG A 380 2.75 21.53 29.65
N ALA A 381 1.90 20.83 28.91
CA ALA A 381 0.45 20.90 29.06
C ALA A 381 -0.04 20.28 30.37
N VAL A 382 0.53 19.13 30.76
CA VAL A 382 0.25 18.48 32.07
C VAL A 382 0.76 19.33 33.22
N TRP A 383 1.97 19.91 33.13
CA TRP A 383 2.52 20.82 34.14
C TRP A 383 1.66 22.08 34.32
N ARG A 384 1.16 22.68 33.22
CA ARG A 384 0.24 23.84 33.31
C ARG A 384 -1.09 23.49 33.97
N ARG A 385 -1.65 22.30 33.72
CA ARG A 385 -2.87 21.84 34.41
C ARG A 385 -2.66 21.57 35.87
N CYS A 386 -1.55 20.93 36.25
CA CYS A 386 -1.22 20.69 37.66
C CYS A 386 -0.90 22.00 38.42
N ALA A 387 -0.23 22.97 37.75
CA ALA A 387 0.06 24.27 38.35
C ALA A 387 -1.19 25.17 38.47
N GLY A 388 -2.19 25.00 37.56
CA GLY A 388 -3.49 25.68 37.65
C GLY A 388 -4.35 25.12 38.81
N ALA A 389 -4.44 23.79 38.90
CA ALA A 389 -5.23 23.13 39.93
C ALA A 389 -4.71 23.41 41.38
N GLY A 390 -3.41 23.66 41.53
CA GLY A 390 -2.82 24.03 42.80
C GLY A 390 -3.12 25.49 43.25
N ARG A 391 -3.47 26.40 42.30
CA ARG A 391 -3.86 27.78 42.64
C ARG A 391 -5.33 27.88 43.05
N ASP A 392 -6.20 27.09 42.45
CA ASP A 392 -7.63 27.11 42.79
C ASP A 392 -7.90 26.47 44.15
N ALA A 393 -7.11 25.46 44.57
CA ALA A 393 -7.17 24.86 45.89
C ALA A 393 -6.65 25.78 47.01
N ALA A 394 -5.70 26.68 46.71
CA ALA A 394 -5.17 27.63 47.67
C ALA A 394 -6.10 28.85 47.92
N LEU A 395 -7.00 29.18 46.98
CA LEU A 395 -7.95 30.28 47.11
C LEU A 395 -9.26 29.90 47.84
N GLN A 396 -9.56 28.61 47.97
CA GLN A 396 -10.74 28.13 48.72
C GLN A 396 -10.53 28.01 50.23
N HIS A 397 -9.30 28.19 50.72
CA HIS A 397 -9.00 28.19 52.17
C HIS A 397 -8.83 29.59 52.78
N PHE A 398 -9.12 30.67 52.02
CA PHE A 398 -9.03 32.06 52.49
C PHE A 398 -10.31 32.87 52.26
N SER A 399 -11.48 32.21 52.20
CA SER A 399 -12.77 32.88 52.23
C SER A 399 -13.67 32.35 53.35
#